data_07a12c7559b02233432b94320142e609
#
_entry.id   07a12c7559b02233432b94320142e609
#
_cell.length_a   1.000
_cell.length_b   1.000
_cell.length_c   1.000
_cell.angle_alpha   90.00
_cell.angle_beta   90.00
_cell.angle_gamma   90.00
#
_symmetry.space_group_name_H-M   'P 1'
#
loop_
_entity.id
_entity.type
_entity.pdbx_description
1 polymer ?
#
loop_
_entity_poly.entity_id
_entity_poly.type
_entity_poly.pdbx_seq_one_letter_code
_entity_poly.pdbx_strand_id
1 'polypeptide(L)'
;LYNNAAYTGWHSGFPDANLRILPESGMILPFDNETVFFLSEFAGSAEAICPRGVLRRVLARASDMGFAVKAAMEFEFFMFEETSNGLHEKNFQNLRTLSQGSFSYSALRSLVHEDLYQDILDTFGSIGIKLEGLHAETGPGVLETAIAVDDALAMADNSSVFKAFMKILAQKRGLMATFMAKWNAALSGQSGHTHLSLWTLNGKPCFYDPSATYSMSKTMRHFIGGQLAYLREFAALIAPNVNSFARLTPGFWAPTAATWGVDNRTVAVRVIPGSENSHRLEYRVPGSDVNPYLSMAAAIGSGLLGIEQEIEPDEISTGNAYERQIPIARQLPPNLEAAAEIFGGSKAAADLFGPAFTQHFAGSRLFEARQFTRAVTDWELKRYFEIL
;
A
#
# COMPACT_ATOMS: atom_id res chain seq x y z
N LEU A 1 2.10 -0.79 21.34
CA LEU A 1 2.94 0.41 21.23
C LEU A 1 4.42 0.04 21.24
N TYR A 2 5.19 0.61 20.31
CA TYR A 2 6.64 0.40 20.23
C TYR A 2 7.37 1.29 21.25
N ASN A 3 7.72 0.73 22.39
CA ASN A 3 8.25 1.48 23.55
C ASN A 3 9.77 1.69 23.54
N ASN A 4 10.48 1.20 22.54
CA ASN A 4 11.95 1.29 22.42
C ASN A 4 12.39 2.13 21.21
N ALA A 5 11.55 3.04 20.75
CA ALA A 5 11.90 3.99 19.69
C ALA A 5 12.99 4.95 20.19
N ALA A 6 13.94 5.29 19.32
CA ALA A 6 15.02 6.23 19.66
C ALA A 6 14.51 7.63 20.01
N TYR A 7 13.33 8.01 19.48
CA TYR A 7 12.76 9.36 19.63
C TYR A 7 11.90 9.51 20.88
N THR A 8 11.22 8.46 21.32
CA THR A 8 10.39 8.46 22.53
C THR A 8 10.27 7.03 23.06
N GLY A 9 10.25 6.88 24.37
CA GLY A 9 10.17 5.59 25.05
C GLY A 9 10.40 5.75 26.55
N TRP A 10 10.46 4.63 27.26
CA TRP A 10 10.74 4.61 28.71
C TRP A 10 12.04 5.33 29.07
N HIS A 11 13.07 5.18 28.24
CA HIS A 11 14.39 5.81 28.43
C HIS A 11 14.36 7.35 28.36
N SER A 12 13.37 7.93 27.72
CA SER A 12 13.21 9.38 27.51
C SER A 12 12.02 9.99 28.26
N GLY A 13 11.22 9.17 28.98
CA GLY A 13 10.01 9.60 29.66
C GLY A 13 8.85 9.96 28.73
N PHE A 14 8.85 9.47 27.50
CA PHE A 14 7.80 9.68 26.47
C PHE A 14 7.50 11.17 26.16
N PRO A 15 8.49 12.01 25.84
CA PRO A 15 8.21 13.37 25.44
C PRO A 15 7.40 13.37 24.12
N ASP A 16 6.52 14.36 23.98
CA ASP A 16 5.79 14.60 22.76
C ASP A 16 6.72 15.06 21.63
N ALA A 17 6.40 14.67 20.39
CA ALA A 17 7.06 15.18 19.21
C ALA A 17 6.33 16.41 18.66
N ASN A 18 7.09 17.41 18.22
CA ASN A 18 6.53 18.57 17.57
C ASN A 18 5.90 18.18 16.21
N LEU A 19 4.78 18.81 15.89
CA LEU A 19 4.11 18.70 14.59
C LEU A 19 4.15 20.04 13.87
N ARG A 20 4.27 20.00 12.55
CA ARG A 20 4.06 21.12 11.65
C ARG A 20 2.76 20.88 10.88
N ILE A 21 1.79 21.77 11.08
CA ILE A 21 0.54 21.77 10.29
C ILE A 21 0.88 22.15 8.85
N LEU A 22 0.18 21.54 7.90
CA LEU A 22 0.25 21.81 6.47
C LEU A 22 -0.97 22.66 6.06
N PRO A 23 -0.88 24.00 6.02
CA PRO A 23 -2.03 24.87 5.76
C PRO A 23 -2.68 24.59 4.42
N GLU A 24 -1.88 24.20 3.41
CA GLU A 24 -2.34 23.85 2.06
C GLU A 24 -3.24 22.60 1.99
N SER A 25 -3.21 21.77 3.03
CA SER A 25 -4.04 20.56 3.15
C SER A 25 -5.39 20.82 3.82
N GLY A 26 -5.71 22.09 4.15
CA GLY A 26 -6.93 22.45 4.86
C GLY A 26 -8.17 22.09 4.07
N MET A 27 -9.10 21.34 4.70
CA MET A 27 -10.40 20.98 4.13
C MET A 27 -11.49 21.03 5.18
N ILE A 28 -12.71 21.36 4.76
CA ILE A 28 -13.88 21.23 5.63
C ILE A 28 -14.21 19.75 5.76
N LEU A 29 -14.41 19.26 7.00
CA LEU A 29 -14.76 17.86 7.22
C LEU A 29 -16.10 17.53 6.54
N PRO A 30 -16.18 16.48 5.70
CA PRO A 30 -17.43 16.10 5.03
C PRO A 30 -18.50 15.57 6.00
N PHE A 31 -18.11 15.32 7.26
CA PHE A 31 -18.98 14.78 8.31
C PHE A 31 -19.44 15.84 9.32
N ASP A 32 -18.84 17.03 9.27
CA ASP A 32 -19.10 18.17 10.13
C ASP A 32 -18.60 19.45 9.44
N ASN A 33 -19.52 20.25 8.93
CA ASN A 33 -19.21 21.45 8.14
C ASN A 33 -18.69 22.64 8.96
N GLU A 34 -18.62 22.53 10.27
CA GLU A 34 -18.06 23.57 11.17
C GLU A 34 -16.59 23.29 11.51
N THR A 35 -16.06 22.10 11.17
CA THR A 35 -14.70 21.67 11.50
C THR A 35 -13.79 21.70 10.28
N VAL A 36 -12.61 22.29 10.43
CA VAL A 36 -11.52 22.26 9.42
C VAL A 36 -10.49 21.21 9.82
N PHE A 37 -10.16 20.33 8.87
CA PHE A 37 -9.15 19.29 9.00
C PHE A 37 -7.87 19.70 8.27
N PHE A 38 -6.71 19.43 8.89
CA PHE A 38 -5.39 19.61 8.28
C PHE A 38 -4.55 18.36 8.43
N LEU A 39 -3.74 18.06 7.43
CA LEU A 39 -2.61 17.14 7.59
C LEU A 39 -1.48 17.81 8.34
N SER A 40 -0.62 17.01 8.96
CA SER A 40 0.58 17.47 9.64
C SER A 40 1.75 16.51 9.44
N GLU A 41 2.96 17.03 9.61
CA GLU A 41 4.22 16.27 9.60
C GLU A 41 4.90 16.37 10.96
N PHE A 42 5.66 15.35 11.31
CA PHE A 42 6.61 15.49 12.41
C PHE A 42 7.65 16.56 12.10
N ALA A 43 8.02 17.32 13.13
CA ALA A 43 9.02 18.38 13.07
C ALA A 43 10.16 18.13 14.08
N GLY A 44 11.25 18.89 13.94
CA GLY A 44 12.42 18.76 14.80
C GLY A 44 13.10 17.39 14.64
N SER A 45 13.51 16.78 15.75
CA SER A 45 14.22 15.48 15.73
C SER A 45 13.42 14.34 15.13
N ALA A 46 12.08 14.36 15.25
CA ALA A 46 11.18 13.34 14.73
C ALA A 46 10.92 13.47 13.22
N GLU A 47 11.33 14.56 12.56
CA GLU A 47 11.17 14.75 11.11
C GLU A 47 11.85 13.62 10.31
N ALA A 48 12.97 13.10 10.82
CA ALA A 48 13.71 12.02 10.18
C ALA A 48 12.90 10.75 9.98
N ILE A 49 11.92 10.48 10.87
CA ILE A 49 11.07 9.27 10.82
C ILE A 49 9.66 9.54 10.30
N CYS A 50 9.36 10.77 9.88
CA CYS A 50 8.04 11.13 9.35
C CYS A 50 7.76 10.40 8.04
N PRO A 51 6.69 9.58 7.91
CA PRO A 51 6.38 8.86 6.68
C PRO A 51 6.23 9.76 5.45
N ARG A 52 5.49 10.88 5.60
CA ARG A 52 5.34 11.88 4.54
C ARG A 52 6.68 12.52 4.18
N GLY A 53 7.52 12.80 5.19
CA GLY A 53 8.88 13.31 5.02
C GLY A 53 9.80 12.34 4.27
N VAL A 54 9.65 11.01 4.50
CA VAL A 54 10.37 9.97 3.74
C VAL A 54 10.01 10.04 2.26
N LEU A 55 8.71 10.07 1.92
CA LEU A 55 8.28 10.18 0.53
C LEU A 55 8.78 11.48 -0.11
N ARG A 56 8.69 12.60 0.60
CA ARG A 56 9.17 13.91 0.12
C ARG A 56 10.66 13.88 -0.23
N ARG A 57 11.51 13.20 0.57
CA ARG A 57 12.94 13.02 0.25
C ARG A 57 13.17 12.18 -1.01
N VAL A 58 12.40 11.10 -1.19
CA VAL A 58 12.47 10.28 -2.41
C VAL A 58 12.04 11.08 -3.64
N LEU A 59 10.99 11.89 -3.52
CA LEU A 59 10.54 12.76 -4.61
C LEU A 59 11.52 13.90 -4.93
N ALA A 60 12.23 14.43 -3.92
CA ALA A 60 13.31 15.38 -4.15
C ALA A 60 14.44 14.74 -4.97
N ARG A 61 14.85 13.49 -4.64
CA ARG A 61 15.81 12.74 -5.46
C ARG A 61 15.32 12.55 -6.91
N ALA A 62 14.04 12.22 -7.11
CA ALA A 62 13.47 12.15 -8.46
C ALA A 62 13.60 13.47 -9.20
N SER A 63 13.31 14.60 -8.53
CA SER A 63 13.43 15.95 -9.09
C SER A 63 14.88 16.30 -9.44
N ASP A 64 15.84 15.95 -8.58
CA ASP A 64 17.28 16.14 -8.84
C ASP A 64 17.76 15.33 -10.06
N MET A 65 17.12 14.18 -10.33
CA MET A 65 17.33 13.37 -11.54
C MET A 65 16.56 13.89 -12.77
N GLY A 66 15.80 14.98 -12.63
CA GLY A 66 15.00 15.58 -13.70
C GLY A 66 13.60 14.99 -13.90
N PHE A 67 13.10 14.23 -12.91
CA PHE A 67 11.80 13.57 -12.99
C PHE A 67 10.76 14.16 -12.04
N ALA A 68 9.53 14.33 -12.54
CA ALA A 68 8.30 14.41 -11.77
C ALA A 68 7.64 13.03 -11.75
N VAL A 69 6.96 12.70 -10.64
CA VAL A 69 6.31 11.39 -10.46
C VAL A 69 4.81 11.58 -10.34
N LYS A 70 4.06 10.90 -11.20
CA LYS A 70 2.60 10.79 -11.07
C LYS A 70 2.23 9.39 -10.57
N ALA A 71 1.24 9.34 -9.67
CA ALA A 71 0.76 8.13 -9.06
C ALA A 71 -0.77 8.08 -9.02
N ALA A 72 -1.31 6.86 -8.98
CA ALA A 72 -2.68 6.56 -8.61
C ALA A 72 -2.68 5.36 -7.67
N MET A 73 -3.67 5.25 -6.79
CA MET A 73 -3.81 4.09 -5.91
C MET A 73 -5.18 3.45 -6.05
N GLU A 74 -5.18 2.14 -6.07
CA GLU A 74 -6.35 1.30 -5.96
C GLU A 74 -6.37 0.66 -4.57
N PHE A 75 -7.50 0.75 -3.87
CA PHE A 75 -7.69 0.11 -2.59
C PHE A 75 -8.89 -0.83 -2.65
N GLU A 76 -8.64 -2.10 -2.40
CA GLU A 76 -9.67 -3.07 -2.03
C GLU A 76 -9.91 -3.00 -0.51
N PHE A 77 -11.16 -3.14 -0.09
CA PHE A 77 -11.52 -3.22 1.31
C PHE A 77 -12.80 -4.03 1.51
N PHE A 78 -12.86 -4.72 2.64
CA PHE A 78 -14.09 -5.40 3.04
C PHE A 78 -15.03 -4.45 3.76
N MET A 79 -16.30 -4.52 3.39
CA MET A 79 -17.41 -3.86 4.08
C MET A 79 -18.28 -4.89 4.78
N PHE A 80 -18.63 -4.62 6.04
CA PHE A 80 -19.42 -5.49 6.89
C PHE A 80 -20.67 -4.76 7.40
N GLU A 81 -21.79 -5.49 7.49
CA GLU A 81 -22.99 -5.09 8.25
C GLU A 81 -22.77 -5.35 9.75
N GLU A 82 -21.78 -4.64 10.31
CA GLU A 82 -21.34 -4.78 11.69
C GLU A 82 -21.09 -3.41 12.32
N THR A 83 -21.23 -3.34 13.63
CA THR A 83 -20.80 -2.18 14.43
C THR A 83 -19.57 -2.52 15.24
N SER A 84 -18.87 -1.50 15.76
CA SER A 84 -17.69 -1.71 16.62
C SER A 84 -18.03 -2.57 17.84
N ASN A 85 -19.17 -2.33 18.50
CA ASN A 85 -19.62 -3.14 19.64
C ASN A 85 -19.93 -4.57 19.21
N GLY A 86 -20.65 -4.75 18.08
CA GLY A 86 -20.98 -6.08 17.56
C GLY A 86 -19.74 -6.91 17.20
N LEU A 87 -18.68 -6.30 16.69
CA LEU A 87 -17.41 -6.99 16.45
C LEU A 87 -16.81 -7.54 17.74
N HIS A 88 -16.78 -6.75 18.81
CA HIS A 88 -16.25 -7.17 20.11
C HIS A 88 -17.13 -8.25 20.79
N GLU A 89 -18.45 -8.09 20.74
CA GLU A 89 -19.40 -9.09 21.27
C GLU A 89 -19.26 -10.45 20.57
N LYS A 90 -19.02 -10.43 19.25
CA LYS A 90 -18.79 -11.63 18.44
C LYS A 90 -17.36 -12.17 18.50
N ASN A 91 -16.46 -11.51 19.24
CA ASN A 91 -15.03 -11.83 19.25
C ASN A 91 -14.45 -11.98 17.82
N PHE A 92 -14.84 -11.08 16.90
CA PHE A 92 -14.44 -11.06 15.48
C PHE A 92 -14.76 -12.34 14.69
N GLN A 93 -15.77 -13.10 15.12
CA GLN A 93 -16.22 -14.33 14.47
C GLN A 93 -17.63 -14.17 13.90
N ASN A 94 -17.97 -14.98 12.89
CA ASN A 94 -19.30 -14.97 12.26
C ASN A 94 -19.75 -13.59 11.79
N LEU A 95 -18.82 -12.83 11.22
CA LEU A 95 -19.07 -11.49 10.73
C LEU A 95 -19.92 -11.53 9.47
N ARG A 96 -20.89 -10.60 9.39
CA ARG A 96 -21.77 -10.45 8.25
C ARG A 96 -21.18 -9.44 7.27
N THR A 97 -20.78 -9.90 6.09
CA THR A 97 -20.31 -9.05 5.00
C THR A 97 -21.48 -8.28 4.34
N LEU A 98 -21.21 -7.09 3.78
CA LEU A 98 -22.20 -6.25 3.09
C LEU A 98 -23.01 -7.02 2.02
N SER A 99 -22.37 -7.96 1.35
CA SER A 99 -23.03 -8.84 0.39
C SER A 99 -22.52 -10.28 0.58
N GLN A 100 -23.40 -11.25 0.39
CA GLN A 100 -23.01 -12.66 0.40
C GLN A 100 -22.58 -13.12 -0.99
N GLY A 101 -21.65 -14.06 -1.06
CA GLY A 101 -21.09 -14.57 -2.32
C GLY A 101 -20.06 -13.63 -2.94
N SER A 102 -19.36 -14.13 -3.97
CA SER A 102 -18.34 -13.38 -4.69
C SER A 102 -18.88 -13.01 -6.07
N PHE A 103 -19.22 -11.75 -6.26
CA PHE A 103 -19.83 -11.21 -7.48
C PHE A 103 -19.10 -9.96 -7.97
N SER A 104 -17.83 -10.14 -8.38
CA SER A 104 -17.02 -9.06 -8.93
C SER A 104 -17.75 -8.34 -10.08
N TYR A 105 -17.63 -7.03 -10.12
CA TYR A 105 -18.21 -6.17 -11.16
C TYR A 105 -19.73 -6.33 -11.36
N SER A 106 -20.45 -6.78 -10.34
CA SER A 106 -21.89 -7.00 -10.44
C SER A 106 -22.69 -5.70 -10.39
N ALA A 107 -23.30 -5.33 -11.52
CA ALA A 107 -24.22 -4.19 -11.57
C ALA A 107 -25.40 -4.36 -10.59
N LEU A 108 -25.92 -5.59 -10.41
CA LEU A 108 -26.97 -5.86 -9.44
C LEU A 108 -26.56 -5.48 -8.02
N ARG A 109 -25.34 -5.87 -7.59
CA ARG A 109 -24.84 -5.55 -6.25
C ARG A 109 -24.59 -4.06 -6.07
N SER A 110 -24.02 -3.41 -7.07
CA SER A 110 -23.82 -1.96 -7.05
C SER A 110 -25.14 -1.20 -6.93
N LEU A 111 -26.17 -1.61 -7.70
CA LEU A 111 -27.46 -0.94 -7.67
C LEU A 111 -28.27 -1.22 -6.38
N VAL A 112 -28.13 -2.39 -5.75
CA VAL A 112 -28.74 -2.65 -4.45
C VAL A 112 -28.18 -1.77 -3.34
N HIS A 113 -26.93 -1.34 -3.46
CA HIS A 113 -26.23 -0.46 -2.51
C HIS A 113 -25.94 0.93 -3.12
N GLU A 114 -26.77 1.39 -4.07
CA GLU A 114 -26.53 2.64 -4.82
C GLU A 114 -26.36 3.84 -3.89
N ASP A 115 -27.15 3.92 -2.81
CA ASP A 115 -27.09 4.98 -1.81
C ASP A 115 -25.74 5.02 -1.07
N LEU A 116 -25.12 3.87 -0.79
CA LEU A 116 -23.77 3.79 -0.22
C LEU A 116 -22.73 4.26 -1.23
N TYR A 117 -22.85 3.83 -2.50
CA TYR A 117 -21.94 4.24 -3.56
C TYR A 117 -22.01 5.76 -3.78
N GLN A 118 -23.20 6.32 -3.79
CA GLN A 118 -23.38 7.77 -3.95
C GLN A 118 -22.76 8.55 -2.77
N ASP A 119 -22.99 8.11 -1.54
CA ASP A 119 -22.39 8.73 -0.36
C ASP A 119 -20.86 8.68 -0.38
N ILE A 120 -20.28 7.58 -0.87
CA ILE A 120 -18.81 7.47 -1.04
C ILE A 120 -18.34 8.52 -2.06
N LEU A 121 -18.97 8.58 -3.24
CA LEU A 121 -18.61 9.53 -4.29
C LEU A 121 -18.76 10.99 -3.82
N ASP A 122 -19.86 11.32 -3.17
CA ASP A 122 -20.16 12.67 -2.68
C ASP A 122 -19.21 13.08 -1.55
N THR A 123 -18.95 12.17 -0.60
CA THR A 123 -18.04 12.42 0.52
C THR A 123 -16.65 12.79 0.01
N PHE A 124 -16.07 11.97 -0.86
CA PHE A 124 -14.71 12.20 -1.36
C PHE A 124 -14.65 13.32 -2.39
N GLY A 125 -15.69 13.46 -3.23
CA GLY A 125 -15.83 14.59 -4.16
C GLY A 125 -15.89 15.93 -3.45
N SER A 126 -16.58 16.03 -2.31
CA SER A 126 -16.71 17.27 -1.52
C SER A 126 -15.39 17.80 -0.96
N ILE A 127 -14.40 16.95 -0.79
CA ILE A 127 -13.04 17.29 -0.30
C ILE A 127 -11.98 17.24 -1.40
N GLY A 128 -12.39 17.18 -2.67
CA GLY A 128 -11.50 17.22 -3.83
C GLY A 128 -10.79 15.90 -4.14
N ILE A 129 -11.10 14.80 -3.48
CA ILE A 129 -10.55 13.47 -3.81
C ILE A 129 -11.42 12.83 -4.89
N LYS A 130 -10.93 12.86 -6.13
CA LYS A 130 -11.63 12.28 -7.27
C LYS A 130 -11.46 10.77 -7.30
N LEU A 131 -12.57 10.03 -7.36
CA LEU A 131 -12.58 8.59 -7.55
C LEU A 131 -12.89 8.29 -9.04
N GLU A 132 -12.01 7.53 -9.69
CA GLU A 132 -12.19 7.10 -11.10
C GLU A 132 -12.92 5.77 -11.21
N GLY A 133 -12.85 4.93 -10.19
CA GLY A 133 -13.52 3.65 -10.11
C GLY A 133 -14.05 3.37 -8.71
N LEU A 134 -15.25 2.80 -8.63
CA LEU A 134 -15.84 2.25 -7.43
C LEU A 134 -16.73 1.07 -7.83
N HIS A 135 -16.38 -0.13 -7.44
CA HIS A 135 -17.12 -1.34 -7.81
C HIS A 135 -16.98 -2.46 -6.77
N ALA A 136 -17.85 -3.46 -6.87
CA ALA A 136 -17.69 -4.70 -6.12
C ALA A 136 -16.55 -5.52 -6.74
N GLU A 137 -15.65 -6.07 -5.90
CA GLU A 137 -14.51 -6.89 -6.32
C GLU A 137 -14.62 -8.32 -5.76
N THR A 138 -13.57 -9.14 -5.98
CA THR A 138 -13.58 -10.57 -5.69
C THR A 138 -13.64 -10.86 -4.19
N GLY A 139 -14.78 -11.33 -3.73
CA GLY A 139 -15.05 -11.71 -2.35
C GLY A 139 -16.37 -11.15 -1.83
N PRO A 140 -16.94 -11.76 -0.76
CA PRO A 140 -18.19 -11.29 -0.17
C PRO A 140 -17.98 -9.92 0.51
N GLY A 141 -18.70 -8.91 0.03
CA GLY A 141 -18.64 -7.54 0.58
C GLY A 141 -17.35 -6.77 0.28
N VAL A 142 -16.57 -7.18 -0.73
CA VAL A 142 -15.40 -6.45 -1.19
C VAL A 142 -15.82 -5.31 -2.09
N LEU A 143 -15.30 -4.13 -1.80
CA LEU A 143 -15.33 -2.97 -2.68
C LEU A 143 -13.91 -2.60 -3.08
N GLU A 144 -13.75 -2.12 -4.31
CA GLU A 144 -12.51 -1.53 -4.79
C GLU A 144 -12.74 -0.10 -5.24
N THR A 145 -11.81 0.77 -4.91
CA THR A 145 -11.83 2.17 -5.31
C THR A 145 -10.49 2.53 -5.96
N ALA A 146 -10.56 3.09 -7.16
CA ALA A 146 -9.42 3.72 -7.83
C ALA A 146 -9.47 5.24 -7.59
N ILE A 147 -8.43 5.80 -6.96
CA ILE A 147 -8.26 7.25 -6.81
C ILE A 147 -7.58 7.78 -8.06
N ALA A 148 -8.13 8.86 -8.64
CA ALA A 148 -7.63 9.47 -9.88
C ALA A 148 -6.16 9.89 -9.76
N VAL A 149 -5.41 9.75 -10.86
CA VAL A 149 -3.99 10.10 -10.93
C VAL A 149 -3.71 11.54 -10.47
N ASP A 150 -2.65 11.70 -9.67
CA ASP A 150 -2.17 12.97 -9.17
C ASP A 150 -0.64 12.97 -9.02
N ASP A 151 -0.04 14.08 -8.61
CA ASP A 151 1.34 14.09 -8.16
C ASP A 151 1.52 13.16 -6.95
N ALA A 152 2.62 12.41 -6.91
CA ALA A 152 2.77 11.29 -5.97
C ALA A 152 2.62 11.68 -4.49
N LEU A 153 3.03 12.90 -4.07
CA LEU A 153 2.84 13.35 -2.69
C LEU A 153 1.36 13.63 -2.39
N ALA A 154 0.67 14.33 -3.28
CA ALA A 154 -0.77 14.60 -3.18
C ALA A 154 -1.57 13.27 -3.18
N MET A 155 -1.19 12.32 -4.04
CA MET A 155 -1.80 11.00 -4.07
C MET A 155 -1.65 10.27 -2.73
N ALA A 156 -0.48 10.32 -2.09
CA ALA A 156 -0.27 9.70 -0.77
C ALA A 156 -1.09 10.39 0.32
N ASP A 157 -1.21 11.73 0.28
CA ASP A 157 -2.07 12.52 1.14
C ASP A 157 -3.54 12.10 0.97
N ASN A 158 -4.05 12.12 -0.27
CA ASN A 158 -5.41 11.72 -0.63
C ASN A 158 -5.72 10.27 -0.21
N SER A 159 -4.78 9.35 -0.43
CA SER A 159 -4.91 7.95 -0.02
C SER A 159 -5.01 7.77 1.49
N SER A 160 -4.24 8.55 2.25
CA SER A 160 -4.26 8.51 3.72
C SER A 160 -5.60 9.03 4.27
N VAL A 161 -6.11 10.13 3.71
CA VAL A 161 -7.43 10.69 4.02
C VAL A 161 -8.53 9.71 3.61
N PHE A 162 -8.46 9.13 2.41
CA PHE A 162 -9.41 8.16 1.91
C PHE A 162 -9.58 6.98 2.88
N LYS A 163 -8.50 6.34 3.29
CA LYS A 163 -8.56 5.20 4.22
C LYS A 163 -9.16 5.56 5.57
N ALA A 164 -8.85 6.73 6.09
CA ALA A 164 -9.41 7.20 7.36
C ALA A 164 -10.90 7.52 7.23
N PHE A 165 -11.27 8.31 6.23
CA PHE A 165 -12.64 8.81 6.06
C PHE A 165 -13.60 7.72 5.58
N MET A 166 -13.15 6.75 4.79
CA MET A 166 -13.95 5.58 4.44
C MET A 166 -14.40 4.80 5.68
N LYS A 167 -13.52 4.62 6.67
CA LYS A 167 -13.88 3.97 7.94
C LYS A 167 -14.87 4.80 8.75
N ILE A 168 -14.73 6.12 8.75
CA ILE A 168 -15.66 7.02 9.43
C ILE A 168 -17.03 6.96 8.74
N LEU A 169 -17.07 7.07 7.40
CA LEU A 169 -18.30 6.99 6.61
C LEU A 169 -19.04 5.67 6.87
N ALA A 170 -18.33 4.55 6.81
CA ALA A 170 -18.90 3.24 7.10
C ALA A 170 -19.55 3.20 8.50
N GLN A 171 -18.83 3.64 9.54
CA GLN A 171 -19.36 3.64 10.91
C GLN A 171 -20.57 4.57 11.07
N LYS A 172 -20.59 5.73 10.44
CA LYS A 172 -21.75 6.63 10.45
C LYS A 172 -22.99 6.00 9.80
N ARG A 173 -22.81 5.04 8.90
CA ARG A 173 -23.88 4.25 8.28
C ARG A 173 -24.20 2.93 9.01
N GLY A 174 -23.62 2.70 10.19
CA GLY A 174 -23.78 1.43 10.91
C GLY A 174 -23.10 0.24 10.25
N LEU A 175 -22.10 0.51 9.39
CA LEU A 175 -21.27 -0.47 8.72
C LEU A 175 -19.84 -0.44 9.28
N MET A 176 -19.03 -1.41 8.89
CA MET A 176 -17.61 -1.47 9.22
C MET A 176 -16.79 -1.72 7.97
N ALA A 177 -15.87 -0.79 7.65
CA ALA A 177 -14.88 -0.97 6.59
C ALA A 177 -13.54 -1.40 7.18
N THR A 178 -12.88 -2.40 6.58
CA THR A 178 -11.52 -2.79 6.95
C THR A 178 -10.60 -2.86 5.74
N PHE A 179 -9.41 -2.30 5.91
CA PHE A 179 -8.28 -2.40 4.98
C PHE A 179 -7.27 -3.46 5.42
N MET A 180 -7.68 -4.40 6.23
CA MET A 180 -6.87 -5.53 6.67
C MET A 180 -6.46 -6.37 5.46
N ALA A 181 -5.18 -6.71 5.32
CA ALA A 181 -4.69 -7.40 4.12
C ALA A 181 -5.34 -8.77 3.90
N LYS A 182 -5.68 -9.48 4.97
CA LYS A 182 -6.32 -10.81 4.94
C LYS A 182 -7.14 -11.03 6.20
N TRP A 183 -8.46 -10.92 6.12
CA TRP A 183 -9.31 -11.15 7.31
C TRP A 183 -9.83 -12.59 7.40
N ASN A 184 -9.81 -13.34 6.30
CA ASN A 184 -10.28 -14.72 6.24
C ASN A 184 -9.36 -15.56 5.36
N ALA A 185 -8.87 -16.68 5.89
CA ALA A 185 -7.91 -17.56 5.21
C ALA A 185 -8.45 -18.16 3.89
N ALA A 186 -9.76 -18.37 3.80
CA ALA A 186 -10.41 -18.97 2.63
C ALA A 186 -10.72 -17.97 1.49
N LEU A 187 -10.59 -16.66 1.74
CA LEU A 187 -10.89 -15.61 0.76
C LEU A 187 -9.60 -14.99 0.21
N SER A 188 -9.69 -14.28 -0.91
CA SER A 188 -8.61 -13.42 -1.39
C SER A 188 -8.29 -12.35 -0.36
N GLY A 189 -7.04 -11.88 -0.34
CA GLY A 189 -6.65 -10.71 0.45
C GLY A 189 -6.97 -9.42 -0.27
N GLN A 190 -6.75 -8.29 0.40
CA GLN A 190 -7.03 -6.95 -0.11
C GLN A 190 -5.76 -6.27 -0.62
N SER A 191 -5.78 -5.81 -1.85
CA SER A 191 -4.67 -5.11 -2.49
C SER A 191 -4.73 -3.59 -2.30
N GLY A 192 -3.54 -2.98 -2.35
CA GLY A 192 -3.32 -1.55 -2.42
C GLY A 192 -2.37 -1.26 -3.58
N HIS A 193 -2.83 -1.53 -4.82
CA HIS A 193 -2.00 -1.39 -6.00
C HIS A 193 -1.61 0.07 -6.22
N THR A 194 -0.35 0.28 -6.58
CA THR A 194 0.18 1.62 -6.87
C THR A 194 0.53 1.72 -8.34
N HIS A 195 -0.15 2.60 -9.07
CA HIS A 195 0.17 2.94 -10.45
C HIS A 195 1.17 4.09 -10.46
N LEU A 196 2.17 4.01 -11.34
CA LEU A 196 3.25 4.97 -11.41
C LEU A 196 3.62 5.30 -12.86
N SER A 197 3.93 6.56 -13.10
CA SER A 197 4.60 7.03 -14.31
C SER A 197 5.58 8.16 -14.00
N LEU A 198 6.70 8.20 -14.74
CA LEU A 198 7.66 9.30 -14.66
C LEU A 198 7.44 10.29 -15.80
N TRP A 199 7.65 11.55 -15.49
CA TRP A 199 7.53 12.69 -16.39
C TRP A 199 8.78 13.56 -16.25
N THR A 200 9.18 14.24 -17.31
CA THR A 200 10.17 15.31 -17.15
C THR A 200 9.58 16.45 -16.33
N LEU A 201 10.43 17.31 -15.76
CA LEU A 201 9.96 18.50 -15.04
C LEU A 201 9.14 19.46 -15.93
N ASN A 202 9.26 19.33 -17.26
CA ASN A 202 8.48 20.10 -18.24
C ASN A 202 7.21 19.36 -18.70
N GLY A 203 6.81 18.28 -18.02
CA GLY A 203 5.55 17.57 -18.26
C GLY A 203 5.53 16.63 -19.46
N LYS A 204 6.68 16.12 -19.93
CA LYS A 204 6.72 15.07 -20.98
C LYS A 204 6.83 13.68 -20.35
N PRO A 205 6.04 12.68 -20.82
CA PRO A 205 6.14 11.31 -20.35
C PRO A 205 7.52 10.71 -20.59
N CYS A 206 8.06 9.96 -19.60
CA CYS A 206 9.37 9.33 -19.70
C CYS A 206 9.30 7.81 -19.89
N PHE A 207 8.14 7.20 -19.73
CA PHE A 207 7.99 5.74 -19.82
C PHE A 207 7.68 5.24 -21.23
N TYR A 208 7.21 6.12 -22.12
CA TYR A 208 6.76 5.76 -23.46
C TYR A 208 7.85 5.97 -24.52
N ASP A 209 8.06 4.94 -25.35
CA ASP A 209 8.87 5.00 -26.58
C ASP A 209 8.20 4.14 -27.65
N PRO A 210 7.54 4.75 -28.66
CA PRO A 210 6.79 4.00 -29.68
C PRO A 210 7.68 3.11 -30.56
N SER A 211 8.99 3.32 -30.58
CA SER A 211 9.95 2.52 -31.35
C SER A 211 10.44 1.28 -30.60
N ALA A 212 10.23 1.23 -29.29
CA ALA A 212 10.71 0.14 -28.44
C ALA A 212 9.67 -0.97 -28.28
N THR A 213 10.14 -2.17 -27.94
CA THR A 213 9.27 -3.32 -27.62
C THR A 213 8.29 -2.96 -26.51
N TYR A 214 7.01 -3.24 -26.71
CA TYR A 214 5.90 -2.87 -25.82
C TYR A 214 5.77 -1.36 -25.57
N SER A 215 6.34 -0.54 -26.42
CA SER A 215 6.44 0.92 -26.27
C SER A 215 7.11 1.36 -24.96
N MET A 216 7.96 0.52 -24.37
CA MET A 216 8.66 0.77 -23.12
C MET A 216 9.99 1.49 -23.37
N SER A 217 10.14 2.70 -22.84
CA SER A 217 11.41 3.41 -22.88
C SER A 217 12.51 2.71 -22.06
N LYS A 218 13.78 3.04 -22.32
CA LYS A 218 14.91 2.60 -21.49
C LYS A 218 14.71 3.00 -20.02
N THR A 219 14.19 4.21 -19.76
CA THR A 219 13.87 4.70 -18.41
C THR A 219 12.88 3.80 -17.70
N MET A 220 11.79 3.40 -18.37
CA MET A 220 10.81 2.49 -17.78
C MET A 220 11.41 1.12 -17.48
N ARG A 221 12.20 0.58 -18.39
CA ARG A 221 12.87 -0.73 -18.19
C ARG A 221 13.76 -0.72 -16.97
N HIS A 222 14.63 0.28 -16.83
CA HIS A 222 15.51 0.41 -15.68
C HIS A 222 14.72 0.64 -14.38
N PHE A 223 13.63 1.42 -14.44
CA PHE A 223 12.76 1.62 -13.29
C PHE A 223 12.16 0.29 -12.78
N ILE A 224 11.65 -0.54 -13.70
CA ILE A 224 11.16 -1.90 -13.38
C ILE A 224 12.32 -2.77 -12.84
N GLY A 225 13.49 -2.72 -13.48
CA GLY A 225 14.68 -3.44 -13.02
C GLY A 225 15.02 -3.15 -11.56
N GLY A 226 14.98 -1.87 -11.18
CA GLY A 226 15.18 -1.43 -9.80
C GLY A 226 14.08 -1.93 -8.85
N GLN A 227 12.81 -1.82 -9.25
CA GLN A 227 11.71 -2.33 -8.44
C GLN A 227 11.84 -3.83 -8.16
N LEU A 228 12.26 -4.62 -9.13
CA LEU A 228 12.49 -6.05 -8.97
C LEU A 228 13.72 -6.36 -8.12
N ALA A 229 14.81 -5.62 -8.31
CA ALA A 229 16.07 -5.82 -7.58
C ALA A 229 15.91 -5.56 -6.08
N TYR A 230 15.19 -4.49 -5.71
CA TYR A 230 15.01 -4.06 -4.32
C TYR A 230 13.70 -4.51 -3.68
N LEU A 231 12.85 -5.29 -4.38
CA LEU A 231 11.56 -5.76 -3.87
C LEU A 231 11.69 -6.46 -2.51
N ARG A 232 12.64 -7.38 -2.40
CA ARG A 232 12.90 -8.15 -1.18
C ARG A 232 13.41 -7.27 -0.04
N GLU A 233 14.30 -6.32 -0.34
CA GLU A 233 14.88 -5.43 0.66
C GLU A 233 13.87 -4.44 1.23
N PHE A 234 12.93 -3.98 0.42
CA PHE A 234 11.92 -3.00 0.82
C PHE A 234 10.56 -3.63 1.20
N ALA A 235 10.51 -4.97 1.29
CA ALA A 235 9.28 -5.71 1.56
C ALA A 235 8.57 -5.24 2.85
N ALA A 236 9.30 -4.85 3.89
CA ALA A 236 8.71 -4.36 5.14
C ALA A 236 7.91 -3.05 4.96
N LEU A 237 8.17 -2.23 3.93
CA LEU A 237 7.42 -1.01 3.64
C LEU A 237 6.10 -1.28 2.90
N ILE A 238 6.03 -2.38 2.15
CA ILE A 238 4.90 -2.75 1.28
C ILE A 238 4.06 -3.90 1.83
N ALA A 239 4.57 -4.61 2.84
CA ALA A 239 3.89 -5.62 3.63
C ALA A 239 4.22 -5.38 5.12
N PRO A 240 3.68 -4.29 5.74
CA PRO A 240 4.20 -3.77 6.99
C PRO A 240 3.66 -4.46 8.26
N ASN A 241 2.73 -5.38 8.12
CA ASN A 241 2.08 -6.04 9.24
C ASN A 241 2.26 -7.56 9.17
N VAL A 242 2.10 -8.25 10.29
CA VAL A 242 2.07 -9.73 10.30
C VAL A 242 1.00 -10.24 9.33
N ASN A 243 -0.15 -9.61 9.32
CA ASN A 243 -1.28 -9.96 8.47
C ASN A 243 -1.03 -9.71 6.98
N SER A 244 -0.14 -8.78 6.61
CA SER A 244 0.24 -8.55 5.21
C SER A 244 0.77 -9.83 4.54
N PHE A 245 1.56 -10.62 5.28
CA PHE A 245 2.15 -11.87 4.78
C PHE A 245 1.12 -12.99 4.61
N ALA A 246 0.01 -12.97 5.34
CA ALA A 246 -1.10 -13.89 5.13
C ALA A 246 -1.78 -13.69 3.76
N ARG A 247 -1.72 -12.47 3.18
CA ARG A 247 -2.19 -12.16 1.83
C ARG A 247 -1.26 -12.72 0.75
N LEU A 248 0.05 -12.71 0.98
CA LEU A 248 1.08 -13.08 0.00
C LEU A 248 1.14 -14.61 -0.18
N THR A 249 0.07 -15.18 -0.70
CA THR A 249 -0.10 -16.62 -0.92
C THR A 249 -0.32 -16.88 -2.41
N PRO A 250 0.41 -17.83 -3.04
CA PRO A 250 0.23 -18.16 -4.45
C PRO A 250 -1.22 -18.54 -4.79
N GLY A 251 -1.73 -18.08 -5.92
CA GLY A 251 -3.08 -18.38 -6.39
C GLY A 251 -4.18 -17.47 -5.84
N PHE A 252 -3.85 -16.50 -4.97
CA PHE A 252 -4.79 -15.51 -4.41
C PHE A 252 -4.55 -14.09 -4.93
N TRP A 253 -4.14 -13.94 -6.18
CA TRP A 253 -3.91 -12.66 -6.88
C TRP A 253 -2.84 -11.75 -6.24
N ALA A 254 -2.04 -12.29 -5.31
CA ALA A 254 -0.95 -11.60 -4.64
C ALA A 254 0.40 -12.16 -5.10
N PRO A 255 1.28 -11.34 -5.70
CA PRO A 255 2.61 -11.79 -6.14
C PRO A 255 3.49 -12.14 -4.94
N THR A 256 4.28 -13.21 -5.06
CA THR A 256 5.17 -13.69 -3.99
C THR A 256 6.66 -13.58 -4.33
N ALA A 257 6.98 -13.07 -5.53
CA ALA A 257 8.34 -12.97 -6.02
C ALA A 257 8.51 -11.78 -6.98
N ALA A 258 9.77 -11.37 -7.20
CA ALA A 258 10.15 -10.30 -8.10
C ALA A 258 9.97 -10.74 -9.57
N THR A 259 8.79 -10.53 -10.09
CA THR A 259 8.37 -10.84 -11.47
C THR A 259 7.73 -9.64 -12.14
N TRP A 260 7.84 -9.55 -13.45
CA TRP A 260 7.17 -8.52 -14.23
C TRP A 260 6.56 -9.07 -15.52
N GLY A 261 5.60 -8.36 -16.08
CA GLY A 261 4.99 -8.73 -17.34
C GLY A 261 4.12 -7.62 -17.92
N VAL A 262 3.82 -7.73 -19.22
CA VAL A 262 2.92 -6.81 -19.90
C VAL A 262 1.50 -7.33 -19.78
N ASP A 263 0.62 -6.50 -19.27
CA ASP A 263 -0.81 -6.79 -19.02
C ASP A 263 -1.06 -8.11 -18.26
N ASN A 264 -0.13 -8.49 -17.39
CA ASN A 264 -0.17 -9.73 -16.61
C ASN A 264 -0.47 -9.42 -15.14
N ARG A 265 -1.60 -9.92 -14.62
CA ARG A 265 -2.05 -9.70 -13.23
C ARG A 265 -1.45 -10.66 -12.20
N THR A 266 -0.61 -11.61 -12.62
CA THR A 266 0.03 -12.57 -11.71
C THR A 266 1.44 -12.16 -11.27
N VAL A 267 1.96 -11.03 -11.77
CA VAL A 267 3.32 -10.53 -11.52
C VAL A 267 3.36 -9.42 -10.46
N ALA A 268 4.55 -9.15 -9.92
CA ALA A 268 4.78 -8.08 -8.97
C ALA A 268 4.72 -6.68 -9.61
N VAL A 269 5.21 -6.54 -10.85
CA VAL A 269 5.20 -5.30 -11.62
C VAL A 269 4.54 -5.56 -12.98
N ARG A 270 3.34 -5.00 -13.16
CA ARG A 270 2.58 -5.08 -14.40
C ARG A 270 2.79 -3.82 -15.22
N VAL A 271 3.27 -3.96 -16.44
CA VAL A 271 3.24 -2.89 -17.44
C VAL A 271 1.84 -2.80 -18.01
N ILE A 272 1.26 -1.62 -17.98
CA ILE A 272 -0.05 -1.34 -18.58
C ILE A 272 0.20 -0.52 -19.84
N PRO A 273 0.10 -1.16 -21.03
CA PRO A 273 0.23 -0.47 -22.31
C PRO A 273 -0.86 0.58 -22.49
N GLY A 274 -0.52 1.66 -23.17
CA GLY A 274 -1.46 2.73 -23.46
C GLY A 274 -0.87 3.73 -24.45
N SER A 275 -1.55 4.87 -24.58
CA SER A 275 -1.01 6.03 -25.29
C SER A 275 0.19 6.63 -24.56
N GLU A 276 0.88 7.57 -25.17
CA GLU A 276 2.00 8.30 -24.57
C GLU A 276 1.70 8.78 -23.13
N ASN A 277 0.50 9.29 -22.87
CA ASN A 277 0.10 9.86 -21.58
C ASN A 277 -0.49 8.85 -20.61
N SER A 278 -0.79 7.61 -21.03
CA SER A 278 -1.43 6.58 -20.20
C SER A 278 -0.57 5.35 -19.98
N HIS A 279 0.61 5.29 -20.63
CA HIS A 279 1.58 4.21 -20.48
C HIS A 279 2.20 4.27 -19.08
N ARG A 280 1.99 3.22 -18.27
CA ARG A 280 2.32 3.22 -16.86
C ARG A 280 2.65 1.81 -16.36
N LEU A 281 3.14 1.72 -15.17
CA LEU A 281 3.27 0.46 -14.45
C LEU A 281 2.33 0.42 -13.24
N GLU A 282 1.99 -0.79 -12.83
CA GLU A 282 1.23 -1.11 -11.64
C GLU A 282 2.11 -1.98 -10.73
N TYR A 283 2.40 -1.48 -9.51
CA TYR A 283 3.15 -2.19 -8.48
C TYR A 283 2.14 -2.93 -7.58
N ARG A 284 2.11 -4.28 -7.70
CA ARG A 284 0.99 -5.11 -7.24
C ARG A 284 1.20 -5.82 -5.89
N VAL A 285 2.40 -5.74 -5.34
CA VAL A 285 2.72 -6.41 -4.06
C VAL A 285 2.06 -5.76 -2.85
N PRO A 286 1.91 -4.41 -2.77
CA PRO A 286 1.31 -3.77 -1.62
C PRO A 286 -0.10 -4.28 -1.31
N GLY A 287 -0.35 -4.58 -0.03
CA GLY A 287 -1.69 -4.81 0.48
C GLY A 287 -2.43 -3.51 0.79
N SER A 288 -3.73 -3.59 1.00
CA SER A 288 -4.55 -2.43 1.36
C SER A 288 -4.19 -1.84 2.75
N ASP A 289 -3.48 -2.61 3.57
CA ASP A 289 -3.04 -2.24 4.92
C ASP A 289 -1.79 -1.35 4.96
N VAL A 290 -1.18 -1.03 3.81
CA VAL A 290 0.01 -0.18 3.74
C VAL A 290 -0.21 1.23 4.24
N ASN A 291 0.90 1.86 4.68
CA ASN A 291 1.00 3.30 4.76
C ASN A 291 1.28 3.85 3.35
N PRO A 292 0.42 4.69 2.76
CA PRO A 292 0.56 5.15 1.39
C PRO A 292 1.88 5.86 1.10
N TYR A 293 2.36 6.67 2.03
CA TYR A 293 3.65 7.38 1.89
C TYR A 293 4.82 6.42 1.79
N LEU A 294 4.85 5.41 2.65
CA LEU A 294 5.97 4.46 2.72
C LEU A 294 5.94 3.47 1.55
N SER A 295 4.75 3.01 1.16
CA SER A 295 4.58 2.15 -0.02
C SER A 295 5.03 2.85 -1.30
N MET A 296 4.60 4.11 -1.50
CA MET A 296 5.05 4.90 -2.65
C MET A 296 6.54 5.20 -2.60
N ALA A 297 7.08 5.53 -1.41
CA ALA A 297 8.52 5.76 -1.26
C ALA A 297 9.34 4.53 -1.65
N ALA A 298 8.89 3.32 -1.27
CA ALA A 298 9.53 2.07 -1.66
C ALA A 298 9.47 1.84 -3.17
N ALA A 299 8.27 1.99 -3.77
CA ALA A 299 8.05 1.74 -5.19
C ALA A 299 8.78 2.74 -6.10
N ILE A 300 8.77 4.02 -5.74
CA ILE A 300 9.45 5.08 -6.49
C ILE A 300 10.96 4.97 -6.28
N GLY A 301 11.40 4.89 -5.02
CA GLY A 301 12.81 4.89 -4.67
C GLY A 301 13.56 3.71 -5.26
N SER A 302 12.99 2.50 -5.22
CA SER A 302 13.58 1.34 -5.88
C SER A 302 13.71 1.53 -7.40
N GLY A 303 12.70 2.12 -8.04
CA GLY A 303 12.75 2.44 -9.46
C GLY A 303 13.83 3.47 -9.81
N LEU A 304 14.00 4.53 -9.00
CA LEU A 304 15.07 5.52 -9.20
C LEU A 304 16.47 4.89 -9.08
N LEU A 305 16.68 4.02 -8.09
CA LEU A 305 17.93 3.25 -7.98
C LEU A 305 18.19 2.39 -9.23
N GLY A 306 17.12 1.83 -9.82
CA GLY A 306 17.21 1.09 -11.07
C GLY A 306 17.68 1.95 -12.24
N ILE A 307 17.18 3.18 -12.35
CA ILE A 307 17.61 4.13 -13.38
C ILE A 307 19.07 4.54 -13.16
N GLU A 308 19.46 4.92 -11.94
CA GLU A 308 20.83 5.33 -11.60
C GLU A 308 21.87 4.24 -11.85
N GLN A 309 21.50 2.99 -11.61
CA GLN A 309 22.39 1.83 -11.74
C GLN A 309 22.22 1.10 -13.09
N GLU A 310 21.36 1.61 -13.96
CA GLU A 310 21.03 1.03 -15.27
C GLU A 310 20.63 -0.46 -15.17
N ILE A 311 19.82 -0.82 -14.14
CA ILE A 311 19.41 -2.21 -13.89
C ILE A 311 18.36 -2.62 -14.93
N GLU A 312 18.72 -3.61 -15.76
CA GLU A 312 17.75 -4.23 -16.67
C GLU A 312 16.85 -5.21 -15.91
N PRO A 313 15.54 -5.26 -16.19
CA PRO A 313 14.66 -6.24 -15.59
C PRO A 313 15.02 -7.66 -16.07
N ASP A 314 14.72 -8.64 -15.23
CA ASP A 314 14.82 -10.07 -15.61
C ASP A 314 13.92 -10.39 -16.80
N GLU A 315 13.95 -11.65 -17.25
CA GLU A 315 13.08 -12.13 -18.31
C GLU A 315 11.60 -11.91 -17.99
N ILE A 316 10.85 -11.43 -18.96
CA ILE A 316 9.41 -11.17 -18.86
C ILE A 316 8.63 -12.45 -18.51
N SER A 317 7.65 -12.34 -17.64
CA SER A 317 6.72 -13.42 -17.31
C SER A 317 5.55 -13.41 -18.26
N THR A 318 5.48 -14.44 -19.09
CA THR A 318 4.31 -14.75 -19.94
C THR A 318 3.47 -15.84 -19.26
N GLY A 319 2.14 -15.71 -19.28
CA GLY A 319 1.24 -16.65 -18.61
C GLY A 319 1.26 -16.55 -17.08
N ASN A 320 1.05 -17.64 -16.38
CA ASN A 320 0.92 -17.70 -14.93
C ASN A 320 2.28 -17.58 -14.23
N ALA A 321 2.58 -16.42 -13.64
CA ALA A 321 3.85 -16.19 -12.97
C ALA A 321 4.05 -17.04 -11.70
N TYR A 322 3.00 -17.55 -11.08
CA TYR A 322 3.10 -18.45 -9.91
C TYR A 322 3.72 -19.80 -10.23
N GLU A 323 3.71 -20.23 -11.48
CA GLU A 323 4.30 -21.49 -11.95
C GLU A 323 5.79 -21.35 -12.27
N ARG A 324 6.32 -20.14 -12.29
CA ARG A 324 7.75 -19.92 -12.55
C ARG A 324 8.59 -20.31 -11.35
N GLN A 325 9.70 -21.00 -11.63
CA GLN A 325 10.74 -21.24 -10.62
C GLN A 325 11.57 -19.98 -10.43
N ILE A 326 11.32 -19.28 -9.33
CA ILE A 326 12.02 -18.05 -8.98
C ILE A 326 13.03 -18.34 -7.87
N PRO A 327 14.31 -17.97 -8.02
CA PRO A 327 15.33 -18.14 -6.98
C PRO A 327 14.90 -17.52 -5.64
N ILE A 328 15.27 -18.14 -4.51
CA ILE A 328 14.91 -17.67 -3.15
C ILE A 328 15.31 -16.20 -2.93
N ALA A 329 16.44 -15.77 -3.48
CA ALA A 329 16.90 -14.39 -3.39
C ALA A 329 15.96 -13.37 -4.06
N ARG A 330 15.09 -13.82 -4.95
CA ARG A 330 14.08 -13.02 -5.69
C ARG A 330 12.65 -13.23 -5.17
N GLN A 331 12.47 -14.09 -4.18
CA GLN A 331 11.19 -14.28 -3.49
C GLN A 331 11.04 -13.25 -2.38
N LEU A 332 9.80 -12.90 -2.05
CA LEU A 332 9.50 -12.08 -0.87
C LEU A 332 9.95 -12.80 0.41
N PRO A 333 10.28 -12.06 1.47
CA PRO A 333 10.52 -12.65 2.79
C PRO A 333 9.30 -13.45 3.26
N PRO A 334 9.49 -14.53 4.03
CA PRO A 334 8.37 -15.40 4.44
C PRO A 334 7.45 -14.77 5.49
N ASN A 335 7.90 -13.77 6.22
CA ASN A 335 7.16 -13.12 7.30
C ASN A 335 7.71 -11.71 7.60
N LEU A 336 7.01 -11.01 8.49
CA LEU A 336 7.37 -9.64 8.88
C LEU A 336 8.74 -9.54 9.56
N GLU A 337 9.10 -10.53 10.40
CA GLU A 337 10.39 -10.54 11.10
C GLU A 337 11.55 -10.57 10.11
N ALA A 338 11.55 -11.54 9.18
CA ALA A 338 12.56 -11.63 8.13
C ALA A 338 12.61 -10.38 7.24
N ALA A 339 11.44 -9.80 6.90
CA ALA A 339 11.37 -8.57 6.12
C ALA A 339 11.98 -7.37 6.86
N ALA A 340 11.71 -7.26 8.16
CA ALA A 340 12.23 -6.18 9.00
C ALA A 340 13.74 -6.30 9.22
N GLU A 341 14.27 -7.51 9.40
CA GLU A 341 15.71 -7.77 9.51
C GLU A 341 16.45 -7.40 8.22
N ILE A 342 15.94 -7.84 7.07
CA ILE A 342 16.50 -7.52 5.75
C ILE A 342 16.48 -5.99 5.54
N PHE A 343 15.36 -5.32 5.80
CA PHE A 343 15.21 -3.88 5.66
C PHE A 343 16.18 -3.13 6.58
N GLY A 344 16.28 -3.51 7.85
CA GLY A 344 17.16 -2.89 8.85
C GLY A 344 18.65 -3.04 8.52
N GLY A 345 19.05 -4.11 7.84
CA GLY A 345 20.41 -4.36 7.36
C GLY A 345 20.72 -3.82 5.96
N SER A 346 19.69 -3.27 5.25
CA SER A 346 19.88 -2.80 3.87
C SER A 346 20.59 -1.46 3.81
N LYS A 347 21.73 -1.44 3.13
CA LYS A 347 22.44 -0.20 2.81
C LYS A 347 21.63 0.69 1.88
N ALA A 348 20.96 0.08 0.88
CA ALA A 348 20.12 0.82 -0.05
C ALA A 348 18.95 1.52 0.68
N ALA A 349 18.32 0.86 1.67
CA ALA A 349 17.29 1.47 2.50
C ALA A 349 17.84 2.66 3.33
N ALA A 350 19.01 2.49 3.95
CA ALA A 350 19.64 3.56 4.73
C ALA A 350 20.02 4.77 3.87
N ASP A 351 20.55 4.53 2.66
CA ASP A 351 20.94 5.59 1.71
C ASP A 351 19.70 6.32 1.14
N LEU A 352 18.62 5.60 0.87
CA LEU A 352 17.41 6.16 0.23
C LEU A 352 16.45 6.82 1.21
N PHE A 353 16.17 6.18 2.34
CA PHE A 353 15.15 6.63 3.32
C PHE A 353 15.76 7.31 4.54
N GLY A 354 17.07 7.23 4.71
CA GLY A 354 17.82 7.71 5.87
C GLY A 354 18.03 6.63 6.94
N PRO A 355 19.22 6.59 7.56
CA PRO A 355 19.56 5.55 8.54
C PRO A 355 18.67 5.58 9.79
N ALA A 356 18.28 6.77 10.24
CA ALA A 356 17.39 6.94 11.41
C ALA A 356 16.01 6.32 11.15
N PHE A 357 15.42 6.59 9.98
CA PHE A 357 14.14 5.99 9.60
C PHE A 357 14.27 4.47 9.47
N THR A 358 15.29 3.99 8.77
CA THR A 358 15.50 2.56 8.52
C THR A 358 15.58 1.77 9.83
N GLN A 359 16.38 2.23 10.78
CA GLN A 359 16.51 1.58 12.09
C GLN A 359 15.22 1.67 12.92
N HIS A 360 14.57 2.84 12.96
CA HIS A 360 13.31 3.03 13.69
C HIS A 360 12.22 2.12 13.14
N PHE A 361 12.04 2.11 11.81
CA PHE A 361 10.98 1.34 11.17
C PHE A 361 11.22 -0.16 11.33
N ALA A 362 12.44 -0.65 11.06
CA ALA A 362 12.80 -2.05 11.30
C ALA A 362 12.54 -2.46 12.75
N GLY A 363 12.99 -1.67 13.71
CA GLY A 363 12.74 -1.90 15.14
C GLY A 363 11.25 -2.00 15.48
N SER A 364 10.42 -1.14 14.90
CA SER A 364 8.97 -1.16 15.11
C SER A 364 8.32 -2.42 14.54
N ARG A 365 8.77 -2.88 13.38
CA ARG A 365 8.24 -4.12 12.75
C ARG A 365 8.69 -5.38 13.49
N LEU A 366 9.93 -5.42 13.96
CA LEU A 366 10.42 -6.50 14.83
C LEU A 366 9.65 -6.55 16.16
N PHE A 367 9.29 -5.38 16.71
CA PHE A 367 8.44 -5.34 17.90
C PHE A 367 7.06 -5.95 17.62
N GLU A 368 6.43 -5.58 16.51
CA GLU A 368 5.12 -6.12 16.08
C GLU A 368 5.18 -7.64 15.90
N ALA A 369 6.20 -8.15 15.20
CA ALA A 369 6.40 -9.58 15.00
C ALA A 369 6.54 -10.33 16.35
N ARG A 370 7.33 -9.80 17.29
CA ARG A 370 7.46 -10.37 18.63
C ARG A 370 6.16 -10.37 19.44
N GLN A 371 5.30 -9.33 19.30
CA GLN A 371 3.99 -9.35 19.95
C GLN A 371 3.11 -10.48 19.40
N PHE A 372 3.10 -10.67 18.10
CA PHE A 372 2.36 -11.77 17.48
C PHE A 372 2.87 -13.15 17.93
N THR A 373 4.19 -13.36 17.97
CA THR A 373 4.79 -14.63 18.40
C THR A 373 4.46 -15.00 19.86
N ARG A 374 4.11 -14.01 20.68
CA ARG A 374 3.66 -14.24 22.08
C ARG A 374 2.17 -14.57 22.19
N ALA A 375 1.41 -14.35 21.15
CA ALA A 375 -0.02 -14.67 21.17
C ALA A 375 -0.21 -16.18 21.08
N VAL A 376 -1.16 -16.69 21.86
CA VAL A 376 -1.66 -18.07 21.71
C VAL A 376 -2.88 -18.00 20.81
N THR A 377 -2.79 -18.61 19.65
CA THR A 377 -3.83 -18.54 18.63
C THR A 377 -4.92 -19.61 18.82
N ASP A 378 -6.13 -19.37 18.33
CA ASP A 378 -7.20 -20.37 18.29
C ASP A 378 -6.77 -21.64 17.54
N TRP A 379 -5.88 -21.52 16.55
CA TRP A 379 -5.35 -22.66 15.81
C TRP A 379 -4.48 -23.54 16.72
N GLU A 380 -3.61 -22.95 17.55
CA GLU A 380 -2.77 -23.68 18.51
C GLU A 380 -3.63 -24.41 19.56
N LEU A 381 -4.64 -23.70 20.10
CA LEU A 381 -5.58 -24.30 21.05
C LEU A 381 -6.31 -25.49 20.45
N LYS A 382 -6.88 -25.33 19.26
CA LYS A 382 -7.58 -26.42 18.55
C LYS A 382 -6.65 -27.57 18.16
N ARG A 383 -5.39 -27.27 17.88
CA ARG A 383 -4.41 -28.27 17.42
C ARG A 383 -3.77 -29.04 18.55
N TYR A 384 -3.45 -28.38 19.65
CA TYR A 384 -2.53 -28.93 20.67
C TYR A 384 -3.18 -29.20 22.01
N PHE A 385 -4.31 -28.60 22.35
CA PHE A 385 -4.86 -28.60 23.70
C PHE A 385 -5.11 -30.00 24.28
N GLU A 386 -5.55 -30.94 23.45
CA GLU A 386 -5.85 -32.32 23.88
C GLU A 386 -4.73 -33.32 23.54
N ILE A 387 -3.78 -32.97 22.68
CA ILE A 387 -2.81 -33.95 22.17
C ILE A 387 -1.39 -33.74 22.70
N LEU A 388 -1.12 -32.67 23.41
CA LEU A 388 0.16 -32.39 24.11
C LEU A 388 -0.12 -32.22 25.64
#